data_dd6994ae5a547ffc54a641118bdf55eb
#
_entry.id   dd6994ae5a547ffc54a641118bdf55eb
#
_cell.length_a   1.000
_cell.length_b   1.000
_cell.length_c   1.000
_cell.angle_alpha   90.00
_cell.angle_beta   90.00
_cell.angle_gamma   90.00
#
_symmetry.space_group_name_H-M   'P 1'
#
loop_
_entity.id
_entity.type
_entity.pdbx_description
1 polymer ?
#
loop_
_entity_poly.entity_id
_entity_poly.type
_entity_poly.pdbx_seq_one_letter_code
_entity_poly.pdbx_strand_id
1 'polypeptide(L)'
;MRIIKDKQDLDHLLRGLAVLGTGGGGDPERSGRLLFEHDHSKGLAYEIYHPDEVEDEALVVSGGYLGSVARSSAEDLFSSRVGTESELARAVREMESLLGRRVDYIVPFELGGGNTPVIMSAGAHLGIKVVDGDALGRAAPETHMTSWIGHGISLTPMPLCDSMGGVILVKSGDILYPDAVGRFVATQKRGSLANTHYPMSGADLKRATIPGTISQALELGRFLSGLTGSPEEILQAVAGQVHGFALFRGRVTTMEGVDKGGFYFLNVTLEGIGGYQGSRLDLVVKNEFMCASRNGKAISIFPDLLLALDPETRRGVMTPDITRGRELLIIGAPCHERLRRAVASEAGRIAFGSERYGQKLEYRPIEELVGD
;
A
#
# COMPACT_ATOMS: atom_id res chain seq x y z
N MET A 1 -17.38 -11.13 10.04
CA MET A 1 -17.81 -9.86 9.38
C MET A 1 -17.76 -8.71 10.38
N ARG A 2 -17.21 -7.56 9.95
CA ARG A 2 -17.15 -6.28 10.70
C ARG A 2 -17.76 -5.17 9.85
N ILE A 3 -18.49 -4.24 10.48
CA ILE A 3 -19.05 -3.07 9.79
C ILE A 3 -18.32 -1.82 10.27
N ILE A 4 -17.78 -1.06 9.34
CA ILE A 4 -17.14 0.25 9.58
C ILE A 4 -18.06 1.31 8.98
N LYS A 5 -18.63 2.17 9.83
CA LYS A 5 -19.53 3.26 9.45
C LYS A 5 -19.37 4.51 10.31
N ASP A 6 -18.73 4.37 11.47
CA ASP A 6 -18.53 5.46 12.40
C ASP A 6 -17.40 6.36 11.88
N LYS A 7 -17.63 7.67 11.91
CA LYS A 7 -16.63 8.66 11.46
C LYS A 7 -15.33 8.53 12.24
N GLN A 8 -15.40 8.23 13.52
CA GLN A 8 -14.22 8.06 14.37
C GLN A 8 -13.41 6.80 13.93
N ASP A 9 -14.08 5.70 13.61
CA ASP A 9 -13.43 4.50 13.12
C ASP A 9 -12.78 4.73 11.74
N LEU A 10 -13.44 5.51 10.87
CA LEU A 10 -12.85 5.89 9.58
C LEU A 10 -11.61 6.78 9.76
N ASP A 11 -11.63 7.73 10.70
CA ASP A 11 -10.46 8.55 11.01
C ASP A 11 -9.30 7.71 11.58
N HIS A 12 -9.60 6.75 12.45
CA HIS A 12 -8.61 5.81 12.97
C HIS A 12 -8.05 4.93 11.84
N LEU A 13 -8.91 4.39 10.97
CA LEU A 13 -8.46 3.58 9.84
C LEU A 13 -7.49 4.37 8.95
N LEU A 14 -7.84 5.59 8.54
CA LEU A 14 -6.97 6.44 7.72
C LEU A 14 -5.62 6.73 8.39
N ARG A 15 -5.62 6.95 9.72
CA ARG A 15 -4.39 7.17 10.49
C ARG A 15 -3.48 5.94 10.45
N GLY A 16 -4.02 4.74 10.63
CA GLY A 16 -3.25 3.50 10.54
C GLY A 16 -2.76 3.20 9.13
N LEU A 17 -3.63 3.39 8.12
CA LEU A 17 -3.28 3.23 6.71
C LEU A 17 -2.15 4.18 6.27
N ALA A 18 -2.13 5.43 6.79
CA ALA A 18 -1.04 6.37 6.51
C ALA A 18 0.33 5.86 7.00
N VAL A 19 0.36 5.13 8.12
CA VAL A 19 1.59 4.53 8.66
C VAL A 19 1.96 3.28 7.87
N LEU A 20 1.02 2.32 7.74
CA LEU A 20 1.27 1.05 7.07
C LEU A 20 1.47 1.20 5.55
N GLY A 21 1.02 2.29 4.94
CA GLY A 21 1.29 2.65 3.56
C GLY A 21 2.77 2.95 3.25
N THR A 22 3.64 2.97 4.26
CA THR A 22 5.10 3.09 4.09
C THR A 22 5.54 4.22 3.16
N GLY A 23 4.85 5.35 3.23
CA GLY A 23 5.10 6.54 2.41
C GLY A 23 4.36 6.62 1.08
N GLY A 24 3.65 5.53 0.67
CA GLY A 24 2.86 5.48 -0.56
C GLY A 24 1.44 4.94 -0.34
N GLY A 25 0.87 4.27 -1.35
CA GLY A 25 -0.49 3.73 -1.28
C GLY A 25 -1.60 4.78 -1.34
N GLY A 26 -1.30 6.02 -1.73
CA GLY A 26 -2.22 7.15 -1.85
C GLY A 26 -2.39 7.97 -0.58
N ASP A 27 -2.79 9.25 -0.76
CA ASP A 27 -2.90 10.24 0.31
C ASP A 27 -4.15 10.00 1.17
N PRO A 28 -4.01 9.70 2.49
CA PRO A 28 -5.14 9.43 3.35
C PRO A 28 -6.05 10.65 3.58
N GLU A 29 -5.48 11.87 3.62
CA GLU A 29 -6.25 13.08 3.92
C GLU A 29 -6.97 13.60 2.68
N ARG A 30 -6.30 13.61 1.51
CA ARG A 30 -6.87 14.14 0.28
C ARG A 30 -7.74 13.12 -0.44
N SER A 31 -7.32 11.85 -0.49
CA SER A 31 -8.07 10.81 -1.20
C SER A 31 -9.00 10.03 -0.29
N GLY A 32 -8.46 9.38 0.74
CA GLY A 32 -9.20 8.49 1.62
C GLY A 32 -10.31 9.21 2.40
N ARG A 33 -10.00 10.36 2.99
CA ARG A 33 -10.95 11.15 3.78
C ARG A 33 -12.11 11.67 2.92
N LEU A 34 -11.81 12.29 1.78
CA LEU A 34 -12.84 12.82 0.88
C LEU A 34 -13.79 11.72 0.39
N LEU A 35 -13.23 10.53 0.10
CA LEU A 35 -14.02 9.39 -0.33
C LEU A 35 -14.94 8.91 0.79
N PHE A 36 -14.42 8.74 2.01
CA PHE A 36 -15.22 8.31 3.16
C PHE A 36 -16.29 9.34 3.54
N GLU A 37 -16.00 10.63 3.48
CA GLU A 37 -16.99 11.69 3.71
C GLU A 37 -18.10 11.67 2.66
N HIS A 38 -17.76 11.45 1.39
CA HIS A 38 -18.72 11.29 0.31
C HIS A 38 -19.64 10.08 0.53
N ASP A 39 -19.06 8.93 0.83
CA ASP A 39 -19.81 7.69 1.05
C ASP A 39 -20.70 7.77 2.30
N HIS A 40 -20.14 8.32 3.37
CA HIS A 40 -20.91 8.57 4.61
C HIS A 40 -22.10 9.49 4.37
N SER A 41 -21.95 10.54 3.55
CA SER A 41 -23.05 11.44 3.19
C SER A 41 -24.21 10.74 2.44
N LYS A 42 -23.91 9.59 1.83
CA LYS A 42 -24.89 8.70 1.17
C LYS A 42 -25.42 7.59 2.07
N GLY A 43 -25.01 7.57 3.34
CA GLY A 43 -25.40 6.53 4.29
C GLY A 43 -24.75 5.17 4.05
N LEU A 44 -23.65 5.11 3.27
CA LEU A 44 -22.93 3.87 3.03
C LEU A 44 -22.13 3.45 4.25
N ALA A 45 -22.05 2.13 4.46
CA ALA A 45 -21.20 1.47 5.45
C ALA A 45 -20.32 0.44 4.74
N TYR A 46 -19.20 0.12 5.35
CA TYR A 46 -18.24 -0.84 4.79
C TYR A 46 -18.33 -2.14 5.55
N GLU A 47 -18.75 -3.20 4.86
CA GLU A 47 -18.78 -4.55 5.38
C GLU A 47 -17.47 -5.25 5.01
N ILE A 48 -16.68 -5.60 6.01
CA ILE A 48 -15.41 -6.32 5.81
C ILE A 48 -15.51 -7.73 6.39
N TYR A 49 -15.01 -8.71 5.66
CA TYR A 49 -15.09 -10.14 5.93
C TYR A 49 -13.69 -10.71 6.12
N HIS A 50 -13.48 -11.45 7.20
CA HIS A 50 -12.21 -12.16 7.36
C HIS A 50 -12.02 -13.16 6.21
N PRO A 51 -10.79 -13.40 5.70
CA PRO A 51 -10.57 -14.36 4.61
C PRO A 51 -11.19 -15.74 4.86
N ASP A 52 -11.22 -16.23 6.09
CA ASP A 52 -11.83 -17.53 6.44
C ASP A 52 -13.36 -17.56 6.29
N GLU A 53 -14.01 -16.40 6.21
CA GLU A 53 -15.46 -16.29 5.97
C GLU A 53 -15.83 -16.33 4.48
N VAL A 54 -14.84 -16.31 3.58
CA VAL A 54 -15.03 -16.36 2.12
C VAL A 54 -15.26 -17.81 1.69
N GLU A 55 -16.26 -18.05 0.88
CA GLU A 55 -16.55 -19.38 0.32
C GLU A 55 -15.42 -19.80 -0.64
N ASP A 56 -14.99 -21.08 -0.63
CA ASP A 56 -13.85 -21.56 -1.44
C ASP A 56 -14.04 -21.32 -2.95
N GLU A 57 -15.28 -21.43 -3.43
CA GLU A 57 -15.66 -21.27 -4.84
C GLU A 57 -15.96 -19.82 -5.23
N ALA A 58 -15.90 -18.88 -4.28
CA ALA A 58 -16.19 -17.48 -4.54
C ALA A 58 -15.18 -16.92 -5.56
N LEU A 59 -15.64 -16.02 -6.44
CA LEU A 59 -14.76 -15.24 -7.30
C LEU A 59 -14.33 -14.00 -6.52
N VAL A 60 -13.03 -13.92 -6.27
CA VAL A 60 -12.39 -12.77 -5.64
C VAL A 60 -11.51 -12.06 -6.65
N VAL A 61 -11.55 -10.75 -6.65
CA VAL A 61 -10.63 -9.91 -7.44
C VAL A 61 -9.97 -8.87 -6.56
N SER A 62 -8.85 -8.34 -7.02
CA SER A 62 -8.20 -7.17 -6.45
C SER A 62 -8.22 -6.02 -7.43
N GLY A 63 -7.80 -4.84 -6.99
CA GLY A 63 -7.71 -3.66 -7.84
C GLY A 63 -7.18 -2.44 -7.10
N GLY A 64 -7.26 -1.30 -7.76
CA GLY A 64 -6.81 -0.02 -7.25
C GLY A 64 -6.48 0.95 -8.38
N TYR A 65 -5.65 1.94 -8.07
CA TYR A 65 -5.17 2.91 -9.03
C TYR A 65 -3.65 2.83 -9.19
N LEU A 66 -3.19 2.89 -10.43
CA LEU A 66 -1.78 3.00 -10.82
C LEU A 66 -1.43 4.45 -11.10
N GLY A 67 -0.30 4.92 -10.61
CA GLY A 67 0.22 6.26 -10.90
C GLY A 67 1.48 6.57 -10.10
N SER A 68 2.11 7.74 -10.39
CA SER A 68 3.18 8.26 -9.54
C SER A 68 2.58 9.00 -8.35
N VAL A 69 3.08 8.75 -7.14
CA VAL A 69 2.65 9.48 -5.93
C VAL A 69 2.94 10.99 -6.02
N ALA A 70 3.94 11.41 -6.80
CA ALA A 70 4.26 12.82 -7.01
C ALA A 70 3.20 13.57 -7.84
N ARG A 71 2.35 12.85 -8.59
CA ARG A 71 1.34 13.42 -9.49
C ARG A 71 -0.10 13.14 -9.08
N SER A 72 -0.32 12.28 -8.09
CA SER A 72 -1.67 12.01 -7.61
C SER A 72 -2.20 13.20 -6.81
N SER A 73 -2.89 14.13 -7.47
CA SER A 73 -3.75 15.07 -6.76
C SER A 73 -5.08 14.39 -6.42
N ALA A 74 -5.71 14.78 -5.32
CA ALA A 74 -7.05 14.30 -4.97
C ALA A 74 -8.07 14.61 -6.09
N GLU A 75 -7.86 15.70 -6.81
CA GLU A 75 -8.66 16.07 -7.98
C GLU A 75 -8.56 15.02 -9.09
N ASP A 76 -7.38 14.42 -9.31
CA ASP A 76 -7.19 13.40 -10.34
C ASP A 76 -7.95 12.09 -10.04
N LEU A 77 -8.13 11.75 -8.77
CA LEU A 77 -8.88 10.55 -8.36
C LEU A 77 -10.40 10.74 -8.40
N PHE A 78 -10.89 11.99 -8.33
CA PHE A 78 -12.31 12.30 -8.21
C PHE A 78 -12.87 13.15 -9.35
N SER A 79 -12.05 13.89 -10.08
CA SER A 79 -12.49 14.88 -11.08
C SER A 79 -12.94 14.28 -12.41
N SER A 80 -12.64 13.02 -12.65
CA SER A 80 -12.81 12.41 -13.95
C SER A 80 -13.80 11.26 -13.92
N ARG A 81 -15.09 11.60 -13.92
CA ARG A 81 -16.17 10.62 -14.10
C ARG A 81 -16.73 10.71 -15.50
N VAL A 82 -16.61 9.64 -16.26
CA VAL A 82 -17.45 9.42 -17.43
C VAL A 82 -18.78 8.84 -16.91
N GLY A 83 -19.77 9.68 -16.76
CA GLY A 83 -21.05 9.28 -16.17
C GLY A 83 -21.03 9.29 -14.64
N THR A 84 -21.82 8.39 -14.03
CA THR A 84 -21.97 8.25 -12.57
C THR A 84 -21.11 7.13 -11.96
N GLU A 85 -20.44 6.34 -12.79
CA GLU A 85 -19.66 5.18 -12.38
C GLU A 85 -18.17 5.53 -12.28
N SER A 86 -17.49 5.07 -11.20
CA SER A 86 -16.05 5.24 -11.08
C SER A 86 -15.29 4.34 -12.05
N GLU A 87 -14.06 4.72 -12.40
CA GLU A 87 -13.17 3.93 -13.26
C GLU A 87 -12.91 2.54 -12.69
N LEU A 88 -12.77 2.42 -11.36
CA LEU A 88 -12.58 1.13 -10.70
C LEU A 88 -13.82 0.25 -10.82
N ALA A 89 -15.02 0.80 -10.63
CA ALA A 89 -16.26 0.06 -10.83
C ALA A 89 -16.36 -0.47 -12.28
N ARG A 90 -15.95 0.34 -13.26
CA ARG A 90 -15.88 -0.08 -14.65
C ARG A 90 -14.86 -1.21 -14.84
N ALA A 91 -13.66 -1.11 -14.27
CA ALA A 91 -12.65 -2.17 -14.35
C ALA A 91 -13.15 -3.50 -13.75
N VAL A 92 -13.93 -3.45 -12.66
CA VAL A 92 -14.59 -4.63 -12.08
C VAL A 92 -15.61 -5.22 -13.06
N ARG A 93 -16.45 -4.40 -13.70
CA ARG A 93 -17.45 -4.88 -14.69
C ARG A 93 -16.78 -5.48 -15.93
N GLU A 94 -15.67 -4.90 -16.39
CA GLU A 94 -14.88 -5.47 -17.49
C GLU A 94 -14.33 -6.86 -17.11
N MET A 95 -13.87 -7.03 -15.87
CA MET A 95 -13.45 -8.34 -15.35
C MET A 95 -14.61 -9.33 -15.31
N GLU A 96 -15.78 -8.92 -14.79
CA GLU A 96 -17.00 -9.76 -14.78
C GLU A 96 -17.40 -10.19 -16.18
N SER A 97 -17.41 -9.24 -17.13
CA SER A 97 -17.73 -9.52 -18.54
C SER A 97 -16.76 -10.52 -19.16
N LEU A 98 -15.48 -10.35 -18.88
CA LEU A 98 -14.44 -11.24 -19.41
C LEU A 98 -14.51 -12.66 -18.85
N LEU A 99 -14.86 -12.80 -17.57
CA LEU A 99 -14.94 -14.08 -16.89
C LEU A 99 -16.32 -14.74 -17.01
N GLY A 100 -17.34 -14.01 -17.50
CA GLY A 100 -18.73 -14.47 -17.62
C GLY A 100 -19.37 -14.76 -16.24
N ARG A 101 -18.85 -14.15 -15.18
CA ARG A 101 -19.28 -14.38 -13.78
C ARG A 101 -19.21 -13.09 -12.98
N ARG A 102 -20.14 -12.91 -12.03
CA ARG A 102 -20.12 -11.81 -11.07
C ARG A 102 -19.02 -12.00 -10.04
N VAL A 103 -18.42 -10.88 -9.63
CA VAL A 103 -17.46 -10.84 -8.53
C VAL A 103 -18.22 -10.92 -7.20
N ASP A 104 -17.82 -11.87 -6.35
CA ASP A 104 -18.43 -12.10 -5.03
C ASP A 104 -17.73 -11.24 -3.96
N TYR A 105 -16.39 -11.12 -4.05
CA TYR A 105 -15.56 -10.37 -3.11
C TYR A 105 -14.51 -9.53 -3.84
N ILE A 106 -14.17 -8.40 -3.22
CA ILE A 106 -13.03 -7.59 -3.62
C ILE A 106 -12.04 -7.47 -2.44
N VAL A 107 -10.74 -7.60 -2.71
CA VAL A 107 -9.69 -7.52 -1.71
C VAL A 107 -8.73 -6.38 -2.06
N PRO A 108 -8.32 -5.53 -1.11
CA PRO A 108 -7.26 -4.55 -1.36
C PRO A 108 -6.00 -5.21 -1.89
N PHE A 109 -5.37 -4.58 -2.87
CA PHE A 109 -4.05 -4.98 -3.35
C PHE A 109 -2.99 -4.78 -2.26
N GLU A 110 -3.10 -3.66 -1.54
CA GLU A 110 -2.14 -3.16 -0.58
C GLU A 110 -2.82 -2.37 0.53
N LEU A 111 -2.11 -2.10 1.61
CA LEU A 111 -2.53 -1.12 2.60
C LEU A 111 -2.04 0.28 2.21
N GLY A 112 -2.96 1.20 2.04
CA GLY A 112 -2.61 2.58 1.71
C GLY A 112 -3.77 3.53 1.93
N GLY A 113 -3.44 4.80 2.22
CA GLY A 113 -4.41 5.82 2.57
C GLY A 113 -5.39 6.20 1.46
N GLY A 114 -5.09 5.88 0.21
CA GLY A 114 -5.95 6.07 -0.96
C GLY A 114 -6.51 4.74 -1.49
N ASN A 115 -5.64 3.76 -1.78
CA ASN A 115 -6.04 2.52 -2.46
C ASN A 115 -6.94 1.63 -1.60
N THR A 116 -6.71 1.50 -0.29
CA THR A 116 -7.62 0.72 0.58
C THR A 116 -9.02 1.35 0.66
N PRO A 117 -9.18 2.67 0.95
CA PRO A 117 -10.49 3.32 0.89
C PRO A 117 -11.22 3.19 -0.45
N VAL A 118 -10.49 3.26 -1.57
CA VAL A 118 -11.06 3.11 -2.92
C VAL A 118 -11.69 1.73 -3.11
N ILE A 119 -11.04 0.66 -2.65
CA ILE A 119 -11.58 -0.70 -2.70
C ILE A 119 -12.80 -0.84 -1.78
N MET A 120 -12.75 -0.30 -0.56
CA MET A 120 -13.88 -0.33 0.37
C MET A 120 -15.09 0.41 -0.22
N SER A 121 -14.88 1.57 -0.81
CA SER A 121 -15.92 2.35 -1.48
C SER A 121 -16.48 1.63 -2.70
N ALA A 122 -15.63 1.06 -3.56
CA ALA A 122 -16.08 0.28 -4.71
C ALA A 122 -16.95 -0.91 -4.29
N GLY A 123 -16.55 -1.64 -3.25
CA GLY A 123 -17.34 -2.72 -2.68
C GLY A 123 -18.74 -2.25 -2.23
N ALA A 124 -18.79 -1.16 -1.45
CA ALA A 124 -20.05 -0.59 -0.96
C ALA A 124 -20.96 -0.11 -2.09
N HIS A 125 -20.41 0.56 -3.11
CA HIS A 125 -21.19 1.05 -4.26
C HIS A 125 -21.67 -0.05 -5.22
N LEU A 126 -20.90 -1.13 -5.37
CA LEU A 126 -21.23 -2.25 -6.25
C LEU A 126 -22.03 -3.37 -5.56
N GLY A 127 -22.16 -3.31 -4.22
CA GLY A 127 -22.74 -4.39 -3.43
C GLY A 127 -21.87 -5.63 -3.40
N ILE A 128 -20.54 -5.48 -3.50
CA ILE A 128 -19.55 -6.53 -3.45
C ILE A 128 -18.90 -6.53 -2.05
N LYS A 129 -18.78 -7.70 -1.43
CA LYS A 129 -18.18 -7.87 -0.12
C LYS A 129 -16.69 -7.55 -0.13
N VAL A 130 -16.19 -6.83 0.87
CA VAL A 130 -14.75 -6.48 0.99
C VAL A 130 -14.06 -7.45 1.93
N VAL A 131 -12.89 -7.93 1.52
CA VAL A 131 -12.08 -8.84 2.36
C VAL A 131 -11.20 -8.03 3.30
N ASP A 132 -11.19 -8.39 4.59
CA ASP A 132 -10.24 -7.90 5.59
C ASP A 132 -8.88 -8.56 5.41
N GLY A 133 -8.12 -8.04 4.49
CA GLY A 133 -6.80 -8.55 4.10
C GLY A 133 -6.26 -7.80 2.89
N ASP A 134 -5.01 -8.07 2.56
CA ASP A 134 -4.35 -7.58 1.35
C ASP A 134 -3.20 -8.50 0.94
N ALA A 135 -2.42 -8.11 -0.07
CA ALA A 135 -1.33 -8.93 -0.57
C ALA A 135 0.04 -8.67 0.10
N LEU A 136 0.17 -7.66 0.95
CA LEU A 136 1.47 -7.14 1.36
C LEU A 136 1.59 -6.80 2.85
N GLY A 137 0.50 -6.38 3.51
CA GLY A 137 0.54 -5.75 4.82
C GLY A 137 1.17 -4.36 4.82
N ARG A 138 1.42 -3.81 3.65
CA ARG A 138 2.02 -2.49 3.38
C ARG A 138 1.67 -2.03 1.96
N ALA A 139 2.07 -0.82 1.55
CA ALA A 139 2.04 -0.44 0.14
C ALA A 139 3.32 -0.84 -0.61
N ALA A 140 3.19 -1.01 -1.94
CA ALA A 140 4.28 -1.35 -2.84
C ALA A 140 4.12 -0.69 -4.21
N PRO A 141 5.25 -0.35 -4.89
CA PRO A 141 5.21 0.43 -6.11
C PRO A 141 4.67 -0.31 -7.34
N GLU A 142 4.69 -1.64 -7.37
CA GLU A 142 4.39 -2.39 -8.60
C GLU A 142 3.37 -3.51 -8.34
N THR A 143 2.45 -3.71 -9.27
CA THR A 143 1.30 -4.62 -9.14
C THR A 143 1.66 -6.11 -9.00
N HIS A 144 2.86 -6.49 -9.40
CA HIS A 144 3.36 -7.86 -9.25
C HIS A 144 4.09 -8.11 -7.92
N MET A 145 4.34 -7.09 -7.11
CA MET A 145 4.98 -7.22 -5.79
C MET A 145 3.97 -7.68 -4.74
N THR A 146 3.52 -8.93 -4.82
CA THR A 146 2.46 -9.47 -3.95
C THR A 146 2.79 -10.85 -3.42
N SER A 147 2.19 -11.22 -2.28
CA SER A 147 2.19 -12.60 -1.81
C SER A 147 1.54 -13.53 -2.85
N TRP A 148 0.52 -13.07 -3.55
CA TRP A 148 -0.25 -13.85 -4.53
C TRP A 148 0.62 -14.39 -5.66
N ILE A 149 1.50 -13.57 -6.25
CA ILE A 149 2.44 -13.99 -7.30
C ILE A 149 3.32 -15.16 -6.83
N GLY A 150 3.84 -15.04 -5.62
CA GLY A 150 4.69 -16.07 -5.03
C GLY A 150 3.96 -17.37 -4.68
N HIS A 151 2.63 -17.31 -4.60
CA HIS A 151 1.78 -18.48 -4.40
C HIS A 151 1.14 -18.99 -5.70
N GLY A 152 1.60 -18.51 -6.87
CA GLY A 152 1.18 -18.99 -8.17
C GLY A 152 -0.17 -18.46 -8.66
N ILE A 153 -0.68 -17.36 -8.06
CA ILE A 153 -1.92 -16.72 -8.51
C ILE A 153 -1.58 -15.74 -9.62
N SER A 154 -2.29 -15.84 -10.76
CA SER A 154 -2.02 -15.01 -11.92
C SER A 154 -2.45 -13.57 -11.71
N LEU A 155 -1.57 -12.62 -12.05
CA LEU A 155 -1.88 -11.20 -12.08
C LEU A 155 -2.95 -10.86 -13.14
N THR A 156 -2.94 -11.55 -14.28
CA THR A 156 -3.84 -11.28 -15.40
C THR A 156 -4.95 -12.33 -15.52
N PRO A 157 -6.09 -11.98 -16.16
CA PRO A 157 -6.37 -10.77 -16.95
C PRO A 157 -6.44 -9.50 -16.08
N MET A 158 -6.03 -8.35 -16.67
CA MET A 158 -6.02 -7.06 -15.99
C MET A 158 -6.67 -5.98 -16.87
N PRO A 159 -7.96 -5.70 -16.68
CA PRO A 159 -8.60 -4.50 -17.24
C PRO A 159 -8.01 -3.23 -16.63
N LEU A 160 -7.69 -2.26 -17.46
CA LEU A 160 -7.25 -0.91 -17.13
C LEU A 160 -8.30 0.07 -17.64
N CYS A 161 -8.78 0.97 -16.80
CA CYS A 161 -9.78 1.96 -17.15
C CYS A 161 -9.29 3.38 -16.88
N ASP A 162 -9.40 4.27 -17.88
CA ASP A 162 -9.07 5.68 -17.70
C ASP A 162 -10.31 6.54 -17.47
N SER A 163 -10.07 7.78 -17.06
CA SER A 163 -11.10 8.79 -16.81
C SER A 163 -11.89 9.22 -18.04
N MET A 164 -11.36 8.94 -19.24
CA MET A 164 -12.00 9.30 -20.50
C MET A 164 -12.86 8.18 -21.10
N GLY A 165 -13.05 7.07 -20.36
CA GLY A 165 -13.82 5.91 -20.78
C GLY A 165 -13.02 4.89 -21.60
N GLY A 166 -11.72 5.09 -21.74
CA GLY A 166 -10.83 4.12 -22.39
C GLY A 166 -10.66 2.86 -21.54
N VAL A 167 -10.65 1.70 -22.22
CA VAL A 167 -10.43 0.39 -21.61
C VAL A 167 -9.30 -0.32 -22.33
N ILE A 168 -8.35 -0.86 -21.58
CA ILE A 168 -7.25 -1.68 -22.08
C ILE A 168 -7.29 -2.99 -21.31
N LEU A 169 -7.34 -4.11 -22.03
CA LEU A 169 -7.23 -5.43 -21.43
C LEU A 169 -5.80 -5.97 -21.62
N VAL A 170 -5.13 -6.25 -20.50
CA VAL A 170 -3.81 -6.88 -20.53
C VAL A 170 -3.94 -8.36 -20.15
N LYS A 171 -3.38 -9.24 -21.00
CA LYS A 171 -3.16 -10.66 -20.72
C LYS A 171 -1.71 -10.99 -21.02
N SER A 172 -1.00 -11.57 -20.06
CA SER A 172 0.42 -11.90 -20.23
C SER A 172 0.83 -13.03 -19.28
N GLY A 173 1.75 -13.87 -19.72
CA GLY A 173 2.47 -14.80 -18.84
C GLY A 173 3.71 -14.15 -18.19
N ASP A 174 4.14 -12.99 -18.69
CA ASP A 174 5.20 -12.20 -18.07
C ASP A 174 4.58 -11.35 -16.94
N ILE A 175 5.02 -11.57 -15.71
CA ILE A 175 4.50 -10.90 -14.51
C ILE A 175 4.81 -9.41 -14.47
N LEU A 176 5.83 -8.95 -15.19
CA LEU A 176 6.24 -7.54 -15.21
C LEU A 176 5.48 -6.71 -16.24
N TYR A 177 5.03 -7.36 -17.31
CA TYR A 177 4.43 -6.69 -18.46
C TYR A 177 3.14 -5.91 -18.13
N PRO A 178 2.20 -6.43 -17.31
CA PRO A 178 0.95 -5.71 -17.01
C PRO A 178 1.17 -4.37 -16.31
N ASP A 179 2.06 -4.32 -15.32
CA ASP A 179 2.42 -3.06 -14.64
C ASP A 179 3.09 -2.08 -15.61
N ALA A 180 4.01 -2.56 -16.46
CA ALA A 180 4.70 -1.73 -17.43
C ALA A 180 3.72 -1.08 -18.43
N VAL A 181 2.72 -1.81 -18.92
CA VAL A 181 1.66 -1.28 -19.79
C VAL A 181 0.84 -0.22 -19.04
N GLY A 182 0.39 -0.51 -17.84
CA GLY A 182 -0.39 0.43 -17.04
C GLY A 182 0.38 1.72 -16.75
N ARG A 183 1.64 1.62 -16.35
CA ARG A 183 2.52 2.77 -16.11
C ARG A 183 2.77 3.60 -17.35
N PHE A 184 3.04 2.95 -18.49
CA PHE A 184 3.22 3.66 -19.77
C PHE A 184 1.98 4.50 -20.09
N VAL A 185 0.78 3.92 -20.00
CA VAL A 185 -0.47 4.65 -20.29
C VAL A 185 -0.71 5.77 -19.29
N ALA A 186 -0.49 5.54 -17.99
CA ALA A 186 -0.63 6.56 -16.95
C ALA A 186 0.28 7.77 -17.21
N THR A 187 1.49 7.55 -17.74
CA THR A 187 2.44 8.65 -18.06
C THR A 187 2.04 9.47 -19.29
N GLN A 188 1.10 9.00 -20.13
CA GLN A 188 0.66 9.65 -21.35
C GLN A 188 -0.39 10.76 -21.12
N LYS A 189 -0.29 11.55 -20.06
CA LYS A 189 -1.18 12.68 -19.69
C LYS A 189 -2.59 12.26 -19.22
N ARG A 190 -2.77 11.01 -18.86
CA ARG A 190 -4.06 10.51 -18.38
C ARG A 190 -4.12 10.38 -16.84
N GLY A 191 -3.02 10.75 -16.16
CA GLY A 191 -2.93 10.73 -14.71
C GLY A 191 -2.84 9.31 -14.16
N SER A 192 -3.83 8.90 -13.35
CA SER A 192 -3.96 7.57 -12.80
C SER A 192 -4.86 6.69 -13.67
N LEU A 193 -4.66 5.39 -13.59
CA LEU A 193 -5.52 4.36 -14.19
C LEU A 193 -6.10 3.47 -13.10
N ALA A 194 -7.40 3.27 -13.13
CA ALA A 194 -8.02 2.20 -12.35
C ALA A 194 -7.71 0.85 -12.99
N ASN A 195 -7.56 -0.16 -12.16
CA ASN A 195 -7.35 -1.53 -12.63
C ASN A 195 -8.07 -2.53 -11.73
N THR A 196 -8.40 -3.70 -12.31
CA THR A 196 -8.81 -4.90 -11.59
C THR A 196 -7.92 -6.04 -12.03
N HIS A 197 -7.44 -6.85 -11.09
CA HIS A 197 -6.46 -7.89 -11.35
C HIS A 197 -6.58 -9.04 -10.34
N TYR A 198 -5.72 -10.07 -10.48
CA TYR A 198 -5.70 -11.23 -9.60
C TYR A 198 -7.08 -11.88 -9.42
N PRO A 199 -7.79 -12.28 -10.50
CA PRO A 199 -8.97 -13.10 -10.33
C PRO A 199 -8.57 -14.43 -9.71
N MET A 200 -9.14 -14.76 -8.55
CA MET A 200 -8.78 -15.95 -7.78
C MET A 200 -10.01 -16.57 -7.12
N SER A 201 -9.89 -17.84 -6.74
CA SER A 201 -10.88 -18.51 -5.90
C SER A 201 -10.77 -18.07 -4.43
N GLY A 202 -11.84 -18.25 -3.66
CA GLY A 202 -11.78 -18.04 -2.21
C GLY A 202 -10.77 -18.97 -1.53
N ALA A 203 -10.55 -20.17 -2.05
CA ALA A 203 -9.53 -21.09 -1.57
C ALA A 203 -8.11 -20.52 -1.77
N ASP A 204 -7.83 -19.95 -2.95
CA ASP A 204 -6.56 -19.26 -3.24
C ASP A 204 -6.36 -18.02 -2.38
N LEU A 205 -7.42 -17.22 -2.21
CA LEU A 205 -7.42 -16.07 -1.30
C LEU A 205 -6.96 -16.48 0.11
N LYS A 206 -7.59 -17.48 0.70
CA LYS A 206 -7.27 -17.98 2.06
C LYS A 206 -5.82 -18.41 2.19
N ARG A 207 -5.28 -19.04 1.16
CA ARG A 207 -3.91 -19.56 1.14
C ARG A 207 -2.85 -18.47 1.03
N ALA A 208 -3.14 -17.39 0.28
CA ALA A 208 -2.12 -16.46 -0.17
C ALA A 208 -2.26 -15.04 0.38
N THR A 209 -3.46 -14.59 0.76
CA THR A 209 -3.72 -13.24 1.27
C THR A 209 -3.25 -13.09 2.71
N ILE A 210 -2.69 -11.94 3.05
CA ILE A 210 -2.36 -11.58 4.43
C ILE A 210 -3.66 -11.17 5.13
N PRO A 211 -4.09 -11.91 6.17
CA PRO A 211 -5.40 -11.69 6.78
C PRO A 211 -5.38 -10.54 7.79
N GLY A 212 -6.54 -9.90 7.98
CA GLY A 212 -6.79 -8.96 9.08
C GLY A 212 -6.12 -7.60 8.96
N THR A 213 -5.62 -7.23 7.78
CA THR A 213 -4.77 -6.04 7.63
C THR A 213 -5.55 -4.73 7.70
N ILE A 214 -6.81 -4.69 7.25
CA ILE A 214 -7.70 -3.52 7.45
C ILE A 214 -7.99 -3.33 8.94
N SER A 215 -8.29 -4.42 9.64
CA SER A 215 -8.49 -4.40 11.09
C SER A 215 -7.23 -3.96 11.84
N GLN A 216 -6.05 -4.44 11.43
CA GLN A 216 -4.76 -4.02 11.98
C GLN A 216 -4.53 -2.51 11.81
N ALA A 217 -4.83 -1.98 10.61
CA ALA A 217 -4.72 -0.54 10.35
C ALA A 217 -5.65 0.26 11.26
N LEU A 218 -6.89 -0.17 11.44
CA LEU A 218 -7.85 0.47 12.34
C LEU A 218 -7.37 0.47 13.79
N GLU A 219 -6.85 -0.66 14.29
CA GLU A 219 -6.33 -0.78 15.66
C GLU A 219 -5.07 0.07 15.87
N LEU A 220 -4.16 0.07 14.89
CA LEU A 220 -2.98 0.95 14.92
C LEU A 220 -3.40 2.42 14.97
N GLY A 221 -4.37 2.83 14.18
CA GLY A 221 -4.86 4.21 14.19
C GLY A 221 -5.52 4.61 15.51
N ARG A 222 -6.27 3.71 16.14
CA ARG A 222 -6.80 3.90 17.50
C ARG A 222 -5.69 4.10 18.52
N PHE A 223 -4.68 3.22 18.50
CA PHE A 223 -3.50 3.31 19.35
C PHE A 223 -2.80 4.67 19.18
N LEU A 224 -2.51 5.07 17.94
CA LEU A 224 -1.83 6.34 17.65
C LEU A 224 -2.64 7.57 18.09
N SER A 225 -3.95 7.49 18.08
CA SER A 225 -4.83 8.60 18.51
C SER A 225 -4.76 8.87 20.02
N GLY A 226 -4.53 7.82 20.80
CA GLY A 226 -4.37 7.94 22.27
C GLY A 226 -2.91 8.09 22.73
N LEU A 227 -1.95 7.98 21.82
CA LEU A 227 -0.53 7.97 22.17
C LEU A 227 -0.03 9.34 22.60
N THR A 228 0.69 9.39 23.72
CA THR A 228 1.34 10.59 24.27
C THR A 228 2.77 10.23 24.70
N GLY A 229 3.61 11.22 24.92
CA GLY A 229 4.98 11.02 25.39
C GLY A 229 6.01 11.79 24.59
N SER A 230 7.27 11.64 24.96
CA SER A 230 8.42 12.12 24.22
C SER A 230 8.57 11.40 22.87
N PRO A 231 9.29 11.96 21.89
CA PRO A 231 9.55 11.28 20.62
C PRO A 231 10.17 9.88 20.77
N GLU A 232 11.06 9.69 21.74
CA GLU A 232 11.67 8.39 22.05
C GLU A 232 10.64 7.37 22.56
N GLU A 233 9.78 7.80 23.48
CA GLU A 233 8.70 6.94 24.02
C GLU A 233 7.70 6.58 22.90
N ILE A 234 7.35 7.53 22.03
CA ILE A 234 6.49 7.30 20.87
C ILE A 234 7.14 6.28 19.92
N LEU A 235 8.44 6.47 19.60
CA LEU A 235 9.19 5.57 18.73
C LEU A 235 9.17 4.11 19.26
N GLN A 236 9.43 3.92 20.55
CA GLN A 236 9.41 2.60 21.18
C GLN A 236 7.99 2.02 21.26
N ALA A 237 7.00 2.83 21.60
CA ALA A 237 5.62 2.38 21.72
C ALA A 237 5.03 1.91 20.37
N VAL A 238 5.31 2.66 19.29
CA VAL A 238 4.86 2.28 17.95
C VAL A 238 5.61 1.04 17.46
N ALA A 239 6.93 0.94 17.70
CA ALA A 239 7.69 -0.25 17.38
C ALA A 239 7.11 -1.49 18.10
N GLY A 240 6.77 -1.39 19.38
CA GLY A 240 6.11 -2.46 20.12
C GLY A 240 4.74 -2.83 19.55
N GLN A 241 3.92 -1.83 19.18
CA GLN A 241 2.58 -2.04 18.63
C GLN A 241 2.59 -2.81 17.29
N VAL A 242 3.62 -2.58 16.46
CA VAL A 242 3.75 -3.29 15.16
C VAL A 242 4.66 -4.52 15.25
N HIS A 243 5.02 -4.98 16.46
CA HIS A 243 5.96 -6.08 16.70
C HIS A 243 7.28 -5.90 15.95
N GLY A 244 7.79 -4.68 15.91
CA GLY A 244 8.96 -4.28 15.13
C GLY A 244 10.06 -3.67 15.99
N PHE A 245 10.87 -2.84 15.36
CA PHE A 245 12.10 -2.27 15.89
C PHE A 245 12.10 -0.75 15.78
N ALA A 246 12.49 -0.04 16.84
CA ALA A 246 12.81 1.37 16.81
C ALA A 246 14.15 1.56 16.09
N LEU A 247 14.14 1.96 14.84
CA LEU A 247 15.34 2.00 14.00
C LEU A 247 16.11 3.31 14.13
N PHE A 248 15.40 4.45 14.11
CA PHE A 248 16.06 5.74 14.06
C PHE A 248 15.13 6.90 14.47
N ARG A 249 15.71 7.94 15.06
CA ARG A 249 15.14 9.27 15.18
C ARG A 249 16.12 10.26 14.57
N GLY A 250 15.69 11.04 13.58
CA GLY A 250 16.61 11.96 12.91
C GLY A 250 15.90 13.08 12.18
N ARG A 251 16.72 14.01 11.68
CA ARG A 251 16.27 15.17 10.90
C ARG A 251 16.74 15.03 9.47
N VAL A 252 15.84 15.26 8.53
CA VAL A 252 16.14 15.21 7.09
C VAL A 252 17.14 16.34 6.73
N THR A 253 18.28 15.96 6.16
CA THR A 253 19.33 16.89 5.75
C THR A 253 19.44 17.01 4.24
N THR A 254 19.36 15.90 3.51
CA THR A 254 19.40 15.90 2.04
C THR A 254 18.28 15.07 1.45
N MET A 255 17.86 15.50 0.26
CA MET A 255 16.84 14.83 -0.54
C MET A 255 17.20 14.97 -2.01
N GLU A 256 17.25 13.86 -2.72
CA GLU A 256 17.49 13.82 -4.17
C GLU A 256 16.43 12.93 -4.81
N GLY A 257 15.54 13.52 -5.57
CA GLY A 257 14.39 12.83 -6.15
C GLY A 257 14.18 13.09 -7.63
N VAL A 258 13.58 12.12 -8.32
CA VAL A 258 13.20 12.19 -9.72
C VAL A 258 11.92 11.41 -9.98
N ASP A 259 10.97 12.02 -10.70
CA ASP A 259 9.79 11.31 -11.24
C ASP A 259 10.18 10.71 -12.60
N LYS A 260 10.20 9.40 -12.67
CA LYS A 260 10.61 8.66 -13.87
C LYS A 260 9.80 7.40 -14.07
N GLY A 261 9.25 7.23 -15.28
CA GLY A 261 8.55 6.00 -15.66
C GLY A 261 7.28 5.72 -14.86
N GLY A 262 6.62 6.74 -14.30
CA GLY A 262 5.43 6.61 -13.46
C GLY A 262 5.74 6.26 -12.00
N PHE A 263 6.99 6.43 -11.56
CA PHE A 263 7.43 6.25 -10.18
C PHE A 263 8.18 7.49 -9.69
N TYR A 264 8.01 7.83 -8.44
CA TYR A 264 8.82 8.81 -7.75
C TYR A 264 9.96 8.12 -7.00
N PHE A 265 11.19 8.28 -7.51
CA PHE A 265 12.41 7.82 -6.83
C PHE A 265 12.94 8.95 -5.96
N LEU A 266 13.29 8.62 -4.71
CA LEU A 266 13.84 9.61 -3.77
C LEU A 266 14.89 8.94 -2.87
N ASN A 267 16.06 9.56 -2.75
CA ASN A 267 17.04 9.25 -1.72
C ASN A 267 16.95 10.31 -0.63
N VAL A 268 16.82 9.91 0.61
CA VAL A 268 16.71 10.79 1.77
C VAL A 268 17.80 10.45 2.76
N THR A 269 18.53 11.46 3.21
CA THR A 269 19.49 11.32 4.33
C THR A 269 18.95 12.02 5.56
N LEU A 270 19.02 11.34 6.70
CA LEU A 270 18.73 11.88 8.02
C LEU A 270 19.97 11.87 8.90
N GLU A 271 20.19 12.95 9.63
CA GLU A 271 21.13 12.96 10.74
C GLU A 271 20.43 12.65 12.06
N GLY A 272 21.04 11.78 12.85
CA GLY A 272 20.50 11.31 14.11
C GLY A 272 20.43 12.41 15.17
N ILE A 273 19.35 12.39 15.96
CA ILE A 273 19.13 13.27 17.10
C ILE A 273 18.75 12.45 18.34
N GLY A 274 18.92 13.03 19.53
CA GLY A 274 18.70 12.31 20.78
C GLY A 274 19.64 11.11 20.92
N GLY A 275 19.10 9.93 21.20
CA GLY A 275 19.86 8.69 21.35
C GLY A 275 20.59 8.21 20.09
N TYR A 276 20.30 8.84 18.93
CA TYR A 276 20.93 8.50 17.63
C TYR A 276 21.96 9.55 17.16
N GLN A 277 22.33 10.50 18.02
CA GLN A 277 23.28 11.56 17.68
C GLN A 277 24.61 10.97 17.18
N GLY A 278 25.16 11.55 16.10
CA GLY A 278 26.38 11.08 15.46
C GLY A 278 26.19 9.91 14.49
N SER A 279 24.96 9.44 14.32
CA SER A 279 24.61 8.43 13.31
C SER A 279 23.89 9.07 12.14
N ARG A 280 24.01 8.44 10.96
CA ARG A 280 23.32 8.81 9.73
C ARG A 280 22.42 7.67 9.28
N LEU A 281 21.23 8.01 8.79
CA LEU A 281 20.34 7.08 8.12
C LEU A 281 20.12 7.52 6.67
N ASP A 282 20.25 6.58 5.73
CA ASP A 282 19.91 6.77 4.33
C ASP A 282 18.69 5.90 3.99
N LEU A 283 17.65 6.53 3.41
CA LEU A 283 16.44 5.89 2.94
C LEU A 283 16.41 5.87 1.42
N VAL A 284 16.08 4.75 0.82
CA VAL A 284 15.78 4.60 -0.60
C VAL A 284 14.27 4.43 -0.78
N VAL A 285 13.72 5.23 -1.65
CA VAL A 285 12.28 5.31 -1.93
C VAL A 285 12.03 5.09 -3.41
N LYS A 286 11.01 4.29 -3.72
CA LYS A 286 10.38 4.19 -5.04
C LYS A 286 8.87 4.20 -4.81
N ASN A 287 8.25 5.35 -4.85
CA ASN A 287 6.94 5.69 -4.30
C ASN A 287 6.89 5.43 -2.77
N GLU A 288 7.14 4.22 -2.35
CA GLU A 288 7.20 3.70 -0.98
C GLU A 288 8.65 3.60 -0.48
N PHE A 289 8.82 3.51 0.84
CA PHE A 289 10.13 3.25 1.45
C PHE A 289 10.57 1.81 1.17
N MET A 290 11.70 1.65 0.47
CA MET A 290 12.16 0.35 -0.01
C MET A 290 13.28 -0.23 0.84
N CYS A 291 14.24 0.58 1.27
CA CYS A 291 15.27 0.12 2.21
C CYS A 291 15.83 1.28 3.03
N ALA A 292 16.45 0.93 4.15
CA ALA A 292 17.17 1.84 5.03
C ALA A 292 18.55 1.29 5.35
N SER A 293 19.55 2.17 5.38
CA SER A 293 20.87 1.86 5.89
C SER A 293 21.31 2.87 6.95
N ARG A 294 21.89 2.38 8.05
CA ARG A 294 22.46 3.19 9.12
C ARG A 294 23.98 3.12 9.07
N ASN A 295 24.63 4.26 8.89
CA ASN A 295 26.09 4.36 8.74
C ASN A 295 26.64 3.42 7.64
N GLY A 296 25.88 3.28 6.54
CA GLY A 296 26.25 2.43 5.39
C GLY A 296 25.90 0.96 5.52
N LYS A 297 25.38 0.48 6.67
CA LYS A 297 24.93 -0.90 6.87
C LYS A 297 23.41 -0.97 6.71
N ALA A 298 22.91 -1.87 5.85
CA ALA A 298 21.47 -2.09 5.68
C ALA A 298 20.85 -2.56 7.01
N ILE A 299 19.70 -1.94 7.38
CA ILE A 299 18.95 -2.27 8.59
C ILE A 299 17.48 -2.61 8.30
N SER A 300 17.01 -2.39 7.07
CA SER A 300 15.70 -2.83 6.59
C SER A 300 15.74 -2.93 5.08
N ILE A 301 15.18 -4.00 4.52
CA ILE A 301 15.09 -4.26 3.08
C ILE A 301 13.66 -4.67 2.76
N PHE A 302 13.09 -4.09 1.70
CA PHE A 302 11.78 -4.48 1.18
C PHE A 302 11.72 -6.00 0.92
N PRO A 303 10.65 -6.71 1.32
CA PRO A 303 9.34 -6.19 1.68
C PRO A 303 9.09 -5.97 3.18
N ASP A 304 10.08 -6.09 4.07
CA ASP A 304 9.86 -5.72 5.46
C ASP A 304 9.37 -4.26 5.54
N LEU A 305 8.53 -3.97 6.52
CA LEU A 305 7.89 -2.67 6.65
C LEU A 305 8.92 -1.63 7.13
N LEU A 306 8.92 -0.48 6.48
CA LEU A 306 9.70 0.68 6.89
C LEU A 306 8.73 1.85 7.04
N LEU A 307 8.47 2.25 8.29
CA LEU A 307 7.45 3.22 8.66
C LEU A 307 8.13 4.53 9.07
N ALA A 308 7.56 5.65 8.63
CA ALA A 308 7.99 6.98 9.08
C ALA A 308 6.84 7.70 9.76
N LEU A 309 7.07 8.19 10.98
CA LEU A 309 6.12 9.00 11.73
C LEU A 309 6.67 10.39 12.01
N ASP A 310 5.78 11.35 12.01
CA ASP A 310 5.99 12.69 12.53
C ASP A 310 5.82 12.66 14.06
N PRO A 311 6.83 13.07 14.84
CA PRO A 311 6.79 12.99 16.31
C PRO A 311 5.73 13.88 16.96
N GLU A 312 5.36 15.00 16.32
CA GLU A 312 4.39 15.96 16.89
C GLU A 312 2.96 15.52 16.62
N THR A 313 2.66 15.16 15.37
CA THR A 313 1.30 14.78 14.95
C THR A 313 0.99 13.29 15.15
N ARG A 314 2.01 12.46 15.31
CA ARG A 314 1.92 10.98 15.39
C ARG A 314 1.20 10.38 14.18
N ARG A 315 1.36 11.02 13.02
CA ARG A 315 0.83 10.56 11.74
C ARG A 315 1.93 9.95 10.89
N GLY A 316 1.58 9.00 10.05
CA GLY A 316 2.45 8.50 8.99
C GLY A 316 2.86 9.63 8.04
N VAL A 317 4.13 9.62 7.64
CA VAL A 317 4.66 10.63 6.72
C VAL A 317 4.69 10.04 5.31
N MET A 318 3.95 10.67 4.41
CA MET A 318 3.93 10.29 3.00
C MET A 318 5.20 10.77 2.30
N THR A 319 5.66 10.02 1.31
CA THR A 319 6.88 10.38 0.54
C THR A 319 6.87 11.83 0.00
N PRO A 320 5.76 12.36 -0.56
CA PRO A 320 5.72 13.74 -1.02
C PRO A 320 5.81 14.80 0.10
N ASP A 321 5.53 14.40 1.33
CA ASP A 321 5.54 15.31 2.49
C ASP A 321 6.89 15.36 3.20
N ILE A 322 7.87 14.57 2.75
CA ILE A 322 9.23 14.63 3.30
C ILE A 322 9.86 15.95 2.84
N THR A 323 10.39 16.72 3.80
CA THR A 323 11.06 18.00 3.54
C THR A 323 12.33 18.14 4.36
N ARG A 324 13.28 18.92 3.86
CA ARG A 324 14.51 19.22 4.63
C ARG A 324 14.16 19.89 5.97
N GLY A 325 14.85 19.48 7.01
CA GLY A 325 14.66 19.96 8.37
C GLY A 325 13.56 19.22 9.14
N ARG A 326 12.71 18.43 8.47
CA ARG A 326 11.66 17.65 9.14
C ARG A 326 12.27 16.56 10.01
N GLU A 327 11.74 16.40 11.21
CA GLU A 327 12.07 15.31 12.10
C GLU A 327 11.20 14.09 11.80
N LEU A 328 11.82 12.91 11.76
CA LEU A 328 11.15 11.65 11.51
C LEU A 328 11.53 10.61 12.56
N LEU A 329 10.54 9.82 12.98
CA LEU A 329 10.71 8.58 13.71
C LEU A 329 10.62 7.43 12.70
N ILE A 330 11.67 6.61 12.61
CA ILE A 330 11.74 5.49 11.68
C ILE A 330 11.63 4.18 12.44
N ILE A 331 10.63 3.39 12.06
CA ILE A 331 10.32 2.09 12.64
C ILE A 331 10.44 1.05 11.53
N GLY A 332 11.01 -0.11 11.85
CA GLY A 332 11.00 -1.27 10.98
C GLY A 332 10.14 -2.38 11.57
N ALA A 333 9.45 -3.13 10.74
CA ALA A 333 8.72 -4.31 11.20
C ALA A 333 8.84 -5.47 10.20
N PRO A 334 8.81 -6.72 10.67
CA PRO A 334 8.85 -7.88 9.79
C PRO A 334 7.60 -7.93 8.92
N CYS A 335 7.77 -8.27 7.64
CA CYS A 335 6.62 -8.57 6.80
C CYS A 335 6.03 -9.95 7.18
N HIS A 336 4.77 -10.16 6.81
CA HIS A 336 4.07 -11.41 7.09
C HIS A 336 4.75 -12.61 6.42
N GLU A 337 4.73 -13.79 7.07
CA GLU A 337 5.41 -15.00 6.57
C GLU A 337 4.96 -15.44 5.17
N ARG A 338 3.68 -15.22 4.79
CA ARG A 338 3.18 -15.51 3.43
C ARG A 338 3.92 -14.68 2.39
N LEU A 339 4.25 -13.42 2.72
CA LEU A 339 5.04 -12.56 1.83
C LEU A 339 6.50 -13.02 1.77
N ARG A 340 7.11 -13.44 2.88
CA ARG A 340 8.47 -14.02 2.91
C ARG A 340 8.56 -15.28 2.05
N ARG A 341 7.55 -16.17 2.13
CA ARG A 341 7.48 -17.35 1.25
C ARG A 341 7.38 -16.94 -0.22
N ALA A 342 6.60 -15.89 -0.52
CA ALA A 342 6.51 -15.36 -1.88
C ALA A 342 7.86 -14.86 -2.39
N VAL A 343 8.60 -14.06 -1.59
CA VAL A 343 9.95 -13.57 -1.94
C VAL A 343 10.90 -14.72 -2.27
N ALA A 344 10.84 -15.82 -1.54
CA ALA A 344 11.69 -16.99 -1.75
C ALA A 344 11.36 -17.79 -3.01
N SER A 345 10.18 -17.61 -3.61
CA SER A 345 9.76 -18.29 -4.83
C SER A 345 10.51 -17.76 -6.06
N GLU A 346 10.46 -18.51 -7.18
CA GLU A 346 11.05 -18.07 -8.45
C GLU A 346 10.42 -16.76 -8.96
N ALA A 347 9.09 -16.67 -8.98
CA ALA A 347 8.37 -15.46 -9.36
C ALA A 347 8.67 -14.29 -8.39
N GLY A 348 8.80 -14.60 -7.09
CA GLY A 348 9.13 -13.60 -6.08
C GLY A 348 10.53 -13.02 -6.24
N ARG A 349 11.54 -13.81 -6.58
CA ARG A 349 12.89 -13.28 -6.87
C ARG A 349 12.88 -12.25 -8.01
N ILE A 350 12.02 -12.45 -9.01
CA ILE A 350 11.83 -11.48 -10.10
C ILE A 350 11.06 -10.26 -9.62
N ALA A 351 9.97 -10.48 -8.85
CA ALA A 351 9.05 -9.43 -8.41
C ALA A 351 9.67 -8.49 -7.37
N PHE A 352 10.45 -9.02 -6.43
CA PHE A 352 10.94 -8.29 -5.25
C PHE A 352 12.42 -7.90 -5.30
N GLY A 353 13.13 -8.21 -6.40
CA GLY A 353 14.57 -7.93 -6.54
C GLY A 353 14.90 -6.45 -6.27
N SER A 354 15.99 -6.20 -5.52
CA SER A 354 16.36 -4.85 -5.09
C SER A 354 16.85 -3.95 -6.24
N GLU A 355 17.23 -4.52 -7.37
CA GLU A 355 17.55 -3.80 -8.60
C GLU A 355 16.37 -3.00 -9.14
N ARG A 356 15.13 -3.38 -8.80
CA ARG A 356 13.90 -2.67 -9.18
C ARG A 356 13.78 -1.29 -8.53
N TYR A 357 14.51 -1.05 -7.45
CA TYR A 357 14.62 0.26 -6.79
C TYR A 357 16.06 0.77 -6.71
N GLY A 358 16.91 0.27 -7.66
CA GLY A 358 18.26 0.78 -7.87
C GLY A 358 19.31 0.31 -6.86
N GLN A 359 19.06 -0.78 -6.15
CA GLN A 359 19.97 -1.36 -5.17
C GLN A 359 20.51 -2.72 -5.65
N LYS A 360 21.54 -3.21 -4.98
CA LYS A 360 22.09 -4.55 -5.17
C LYS A 360 22.21 -5.23 -3.81
N LEU A 361 21.05 -5.53 -3.24
CA LEU A 361 20.93 -6.13 -1.90
C LEU A 361 20.18 -7.46 -2.05
N GLU A 362 20.68 -8.49 -1.37
CA GLU A 362 19.92 -9.70 -1.14
C GLU A 362 18.97 -9.46 0.02
N TYR A 363 17.71 -9.92 -0.10
CA TYR A 363 16.76 -9.82 0.99
C TYR A 363 17.21 -10.64 2.18
N ARG A 364 17.29 -10.00 3.33
CA ARG A 364 17.46 -10.60 4.65
C ARG A 364 16.37 -10.06 5.57
N PRO A 365 15.74 -10.92 6.39
CA PRO A 365 14.77 -10.48 7.39
C PRO A 365 15.32 -9.38 8.29
N ILE A 366 14.46 -8.41 8.63
CA ILE A 366 14.84 -7.28 9.46
C ILE A 366 15.39 -7.72 10.84
N GLU A 367 14.90 -8.83 11.38
CA GLU A 367 15.35 -9.43 12.65
C GLU A 367 16.83 -9.79 12.62
N GLU A 368 17.35 -10.20 11.47
CA GLU A 368 18.77 -10.49 11.28
C GLU A 368 19.60 -9.22 11.12
N LEU A 369 19.02 -8.22 10.38
CA LEU A 369 19.74 -6.98 10.08
C LEU A 369 19.90 -6.06 11.29
N VAL A 370 18.93 -6.08 12.21
CA VAL A 370 18.97 -5.25 13.43
C VAL A 370 19.77 -5.91 14.55
N GLY A 371 19.88 -7.25 14.55
CA GLY A 371 20.64 -8.01 15.54
C GLY A 371 22.15 -8.05 15.29
N ASP A 372 22.57 -7.75 14.06
CA ASP A 372 24.00 -7.66 13.67
C ASP A 372 24.57 -6.23 13.96
#